data_5115b4ca4dc18090ddfcac938702b074
#
_entry.id   5115b4ca4dc18090ddfcac938702b074
#
_cell.length_a   1.000
_cell.length_b   1.000
_cell.length_c   1.000
_cell.angle_alpha   90.00
_cell.angle_beta   90.00
_cell.angle_gamma   90.00
#
_symmetry.space_group_name_H-M   'P 1'
#
loop_
_entity.id
_entity.type
_entity.pdbx_description
1 polymer ?
#
loop_
_entity_poly.entity_id
_entity_poly.type
_entity_poly.pdbx_seq_one_letter_code
_entity_poly.pdbx_strand_id
1 'polypeptide(L)'
;MSKIVNSKSTILAIVAVVAVALVAGTSSSVAKPDKVDGVNVPFGRIPQKVKDNRYPRTYYPNTEKVAKDEMRITALGTGMPNQSPSNVAACFLVELGNGESFLFDMGTGSTDRLAGLEPDYSKLDKVFISHLHTDHAGDLAALWVGGWINGRYTPLHVYGPSGSSPELGTKVHVDHIREAWAWDVTSRAGTLPNAGGEIVAHEFDFSKTAVI
;
A
#
# COMPACT_ATOMS: atom_id res chain seq x y z
N MET A 1 -24.47 50.56 -22.82
CA MET A 1 -22.98 50.68 -22.68
C MET A 1 -22.46 49.48 -21.90
N SER A 2 -21.98 48.47 -22.62
CA SER A 2 -21.38 47.26 -22.03
C SER A 2 -19.93 47.52 -21.67
N LYS A 3 -19.54 47.41 -20.41
CA LYS A 3 -18.15 47.47 -20.01
C LYS A 3 -17.50 46.12 -20.22
N ILE A 4 -16.63 46.04 -21.22
CA ILE A 4 -15.75 44.87 -21.44
C ILE A 4 -14.72 44.86 -20.30
N VAL A 5 -14.85 43.94 -19.35
CA VAL A 5 -13.83 43.70 -18.31
C VAL A 5 -12.67 42.98 -19.01
N ASN A 6 -11.48 43.57 -18.92
CA ASN A 6 -10.28 43.06 -19.59
C ASN A 6 -9.85 41.74 -18.93
N SER A 7 -10.14 40.63 -19.61
CA SER A 7 -10.00 39.24 -19.09
C SER A 7 -8.55 38.90 -18.67
N LYS A 8 -7.55 39.57 -19.26
CA LYS A 8 -6.15 39.27 -18.95
C LYS A 8 -5.71 39.75 -17.56
N SER A 9 -6.25 40.88 -17.07
CA SER A 9 -5.93 41.37 -15.71
C SER A 9 -6.58 40.54 -14.64
N THR A 10 -7.79 40.02 -14.90
CA THR A 10 -8.52 39.16 -13.94
C THR A 10 -7.85 37.80 -13.80
N ILE A 11 -7.39 37.20 -14.92
CA ILE A 11 -6.68 35.93 -14.90
C ILE A 11 -5.34 36.06 -14.17
N LEU A 12 -4.61 37.15 -14.37
CA LEU A 12 -3.33 37.39 -13.67
C LEU A 12 -3.52 37.58 -12.17
N ALA A 13 -4.60 38.22 -11.74
CA ALA A 13 -4.92 38.38 -10.33
C ALA A 13 -5.30 37.05 -9.68
N ILE A 14 -6.06 36.18 -10.36
CA ILE A 14 -6.44 34.85 -9.87
C ILE A 14 -5.20 33.95 -9.77
N VAL A 15 -4.31 33.96 -10.75
CA VAL A 15 -3.05 33.19 -10.70
C VAL A 15 -2.15 33.66 -9.58
N ALA A 16 -2.06 34.95 -9.34
CA ALA A 16 -1.27 35.50 -8.23
C ALA A 16 -1.86 35.13 -6.86
N VAL A 17 -3.18 35.15 -6.70
CA VAL A 17 -3.84 34.75 -5.45
C VAL A 17 -3.69 33.25 -5.18
N VAL A 18 -3.79 32.41 -6.21
CA VAL A 18 -3.57 30.97 -6.08
C VAL A 18 -2.10 30.66 -5.77
N ALA A 19 -1.15 31.36 -6.39
CA ALA A 19 0.27 31.18 -6.10
C ALA A 19 0.63 31.63 -4.67
N VAL A 20 0.06 32.73 -4.17
CA VAL A 20 0.27 33.21 -2.79
C VAL A 20 -0.39 32.27 -1.79
N ALA A 21 -1.56 31.68 -2.11
CA ALA A 21 -2.20 30.69 -1.26
C ALA A 21 -1.39 29.38 -1.19
N LEU A 22 -0.77 28.96 -2.30
CA LEU A 22 0.13 27.78 -2.34
C LEU A 22 1.43 28.02 -1.55
N VAL A 23 1.99 29.22 -1.56
CA VAL A 23 3.20 29.56 -0.79
C VAL A 23 2.87 29.81 0.68
N ALA A 24 1.70 30.38 1.01
CA ALA A 24 1.26 30.57 2.39
C ALA A 24 0.80 29.26 3.06
N GLY A 25 0.35 28.27 2.28
CA GLY A 25 -0.05 26.95 2.78
C GLY A 25 1.13 26.05 3.22
N THR A 26 2.38 26.42 2.93
CA THR A 26 3.57 25.63 3.30
C THR A 26 4.12 25.97 4.69
N SER A 27 3.57 26.92 5.40
CA SER A 27 3.89 27.19 6.80
C SER A 27 2.81 26.71 7.76
N SER A 28 2.20 25.53 7.52
CA SER A 28 1.55 24.83 8.63
C SER A 28 2.68 24.45 9.59
N SER A 29 2.77 25.12 10.72
CA SER A 29 3.52 24.63 11.86
C SER A 29 2.93 23.27 12.23
N VAL A 30 3.50 22.21 11.67
CA VAL A 30 3.18 20.85 12.09
C VAL A 30 3.46 20.85 13.60
N ALA A 31 2.39 20.71 14.39
CA ALA A 31 2.50 20.66 15.84
C ALA A 31 3.61 19.67 16.19
N LYS A 32 4.53 20.08 17.09
CA LYS A 32 5.59 19.20 17.55
C LYS A 32 4.94 17.95 18.11
N PRO A 33 5.22 16.76 17.60
CA PRO A 33 4.65 15.54 18.15
C PRO A 33 5.08 15.39 19.60
N ASP A 34 4.15 15.03 20.45
CA ASP A 34 4.44 14.74 21.85
C ASP A 34 5.41 13.56 21.94
N LYS A 35 6.22 13.52 23.00
CA LYS A 35 6.99 12.34 23.32
C LYS A 35 6.02 11.21 23.63
N VAL A 36 6.23 10.04 23.07
CA VAL A 36 5.49 8.84 23.47
C VAL A 36 6.29 8.15 24.54
N ASP A 37 5.84 8.29 25.81
CA ASP A 37 6.30 7.57 26.99
C ASP A 37 7.82 7.43 27.19
N GLY A 38 8.61 8.42 26.73
CA GLY A 38 10.05 8.42 26.91
C GLY A 38 10.84 7.40 26.08
N VAL A 39 10.16 6.64 25.21
CA VAL A 39 10.78 5.65 24.32
C VAL A 39 11.41 6.35 23.13
N ASN A 40 12.72 6.19 22.99
CA ASN A 40 13.43 6.55 21.78
C ASN A 40 13.08 5.55 20.69
N VAL A 41 12.53 6.03 19.59
CA VAL A 41 12.29 5.17 18.42
C VAL A 41 13.51 5.27 17.50
N PRO A 42 14.30 4.20 17.33
CA PRO A 42 15.50 4.20 16.51
C PRO A 42 15.13 4.08 15.03
N PHE A 43 15.05 5.19 14.32
CA PHE A 43 14.71 5.20 12.90
C PHE A 43 15.91 5.50 12.02
N GLY A 44 16.02 4.82 10.89
CA GLY A 44 17.03 5.06 9.87
C GLY A 44 16.67 6.18 8.88
N ARG A 45 15.44 6.18 8.36
CA ARG A 45 14.94 7.11 7.31
C ARG A 45 13.78 7.93 7.83
N ILE A 46 14.04 8.88 8.69
CA ILE A 46 12.97 9.63 9.34
C ILE A 46 13.18 11.12 9.24
N PRO A 47 12.07 11.89 9.25
CA PRO A 47 12.15 13.32 9.43
C PRO A 47 12.96 13.70 10.66
N GLN A 48 13.68 14.82 10.63
CA GLN A 48 14.52 15.26 11.75
C GLN A 48 13.75 15.33 13.08
N LYS A 49 12.48 15.73 13.03
CA LYS A 49 11.60 15.75 14.22
C LYS A 49 11.49 14.42 14.96
N VAL A 50 11.66 13.29 14.24
CA VAL A 50 11.63 11.96 14.85
C VAL A 50 12.99 11.62 15.44
N LYS A 51 14.09 11.97 14.74
CA LYS A 51 15.45 11.86 15.28
C LYS A 51 15.63 12.65 16.58
N ASP A 52 14.88 13.73 16.75
CA ASP A 52 14.86 14.56 17.95
C ASP A 52 13.91 14.03 19.05
N ASN A 53 13.59 12.75 19.07
CA ASN A 53 12.60 12.12 19.97
C ASN A 53 11.17 12.66 19.79
N ARG A 54 10.85 13.17 18.61
CA ARG A 54 9.52 13.65 18.25
C ARG A 54 9.05 12.85 17.06
N TYR A 55 8.43 11.73 17.31
CA TYR A 55 7.98 10.85 16.25
C TYR A 55 6.56 11.13 15.80
N PRO A 56 6.25 10.88 14.51
CA PRO A 56 4.89 10.90 14.03
C PRO A 56 4.07 9.80 14.73
N ARG A 57 2.75 9.95 14.77
CA ARG A 57 1.85 8.88 15.23
C ARG A 57 1.91 7.66 14.32
N THR A 58 2.40 7.83 13.11
CA THR A 58 2.58 6.77 12.13
C THR A 58 4.03 6.31 12.15
N TYR A 59 4.22 5.03 12.30
CA TYR A 59 5.49 4.35 12.17
C TYR A 59 5.77 4.12 10.67
N TYR A 60 7.03 4.24 10.27
CA TYR A 60 7.45 3.96 8.90
C TYR A 60 8.29 2.69 8.87
N PRO A 61 7.83 1.61 8.23
CA PRO A 61 8.65 0.43 7.97
C PRO A 61 9.95 0.79 7.25
N ASN A 62 10.96 -0.06 7.36
CA ASN A 62 12.30 0.17 6.82
C ASN A 62 13.06 1.37 7.42
N THR A 63 12.53 1.98 8.45
CA THR A 63 13.20 3.09 9.15
C THR A 63 14.13 2.61 10.26
N GLU A 64 13.96 1.37 10.68
CA GLU A 64 14.88 0.66 11.57
C GLU A 64 15.15 -0.75 11.05
N LYS A 65 16.27 -1.32 11.44
CA LYS A 65 16.60 -2.69 11.08
C LYS A 65 15.85 -3.65 12.01
N VAL A 66 15.14 -4.60 11.44
CA VAL A 66 14.59 -5.74 12.18
C VAL A 66 15.76 -6.69 12.51
N ALA A 67 15.97 -7.02 13.76
CA ALA A 67 17.03 -7.93 14.17
C ALA A 67 16.74 -9.35 13.63
N LYS A 68 17.80 -10.18 13.53
CA LYS A 68 17.72 -11.47 12.82
C LYS A 68 16.65 -12.43 13.37
N ASP A 69 16.35 -12.32 14.68
CA ASP A 69 15.36 -13.11 15.42
C ASP A 69 14.08 -12.33 15.72
N GLU A 70 13.90 -11.16 15.12
CA GLU A 70 12.73 -10.32 15.29
C GLU A 70 11.78 -10.41 14.10
N MET A 71 10.53 -10.11 14.40
CA MET A 71 9.44 -9.91 13.44
C MET A 71 8.78 -8.56 13.70
N ARG A 72 8.54 -7.80 12.65
CA ARG A 72 7.77 -6.57 12.73
C ARG A 72 6.44 -6.73 12.02
N ILE A 73 5.36 -6.35 12.70
CA ILE A 73 4.01 -6.35 12.13
C ILE A 73 3.52 -4.91 12.08
N THR A 74 3.15 -4.46 10.88
CA THR A 74 2.60 -3.12 10.65
C THR A 74 1.16 -3.25 10.16
N ALA A 75 0.19 -2.75 10.93
CA ALA A 75 -1.20 -2.64 10.49
C ALA A 75 -1.34 -1.47 9.51
N LEU A 76 -1.61 -1.76 8.25
CA LEU A 76 -1.88 -0.76 7.21
C LEU A 76 -3.34 -0.32 7.26
N GLY A 77 -4.25 -1.24 7.54
CA GLY A 77 -5.67 -1.00 7.72
C GLY A 77 -6.33 -2.08 8.57
N THR A 78 -7.37 -1.68 9.28
CA THR A 78 -8.17 -2.56 10.17
C THR A 78 -9.68 -2.27 10.03
N GLY A 79 -10.11 -1.52 9.00
CA GLY A 79 -11.52 -1.24 8.72
C GLY A 79 -12.20 -2.47 8.16
N MET A 80 -13.34 -2.88 8.76
CA MET A 80 -14.13 -4.04 8.34
C MET A 80 -15.62 -3.81 8.63
N PRO A 81 -16.51 -4.06 7.70
CA PRO A 81 -16.34 -4.08 6.24
C PRO A 81 -16.21 -2.66 5.67
N ASN A 82 -16.46 -1.64 6.50
CA ASN A 82 -16.51 -0.24 6.11
C ASN A 82 -15.16 0.43 6.35
N GLN A 83 -14.47 0.76 5.28
CA GLN A 83 -13.26 1.57 5.33
C GLN A 83 -13.62 3.06 5.44
N SER A 84 -12.67 3.84 5.94
CA SER A 84 -12.71 5.29 5.95
C SER A 84 -11.34 5.86 5.57
N PRO A 85 -11.24 7.15 5.22
CA PRO A 85 -9.94 7.77 4.92
C PRO A 85 -8.92 7.67 6.06
N SER A 86 -9.38 7.57 7.30
CA SER A 86 -8.53 7.40 8.48
C SER A 86 -8.18 5.93 8.78
N ASN A 87 -9.03 4.99 8.33
CA ASN A 87 -8.85 3.56 8.58
C ASN A 87 -9.35 2.77 7.37
N VAL A 88 -8.43 2.39 6.51
CA VAL A 88 -8.71 1.60 5.31
C VAL A 88 -8.98 0.13 5.69
N ALA A 89 -9.40 -0.67 4.72
CA ALA A 89 -9.73 -2.07 4.92
C ALA A 89 -8.52 -2.93 5.34
N ALA A 90 -8.76 -4.16 5.73
CA ALA A 90 -7.78 -5.02 6.39
C ALA A 90 -6.52 -5.25 5.54
N CYS A 91 -5.36 -4.95 6.12
CA CYS A 91 -4.06 -5.29 5.56
C CYS A 91 -2.98 -5.20 6.63
N PHE A 92 -2.09 -6.21 6.68
CA PHE A 92 -0.96 -6.24 7.57
C PHE A 92 0.32 -6.55 6.79
N LEU A 93 1.35 -5.74 6.99
CA LEU A 93 2.70 -6.01 6.51
C LEU A 93 3.47 -6.71 7.62
N VAL A 94 4.06 -7.87 7.32
CA VAL A 94 4.93 -8.63 8.22
C VAL A 94 6.33 -8.67 7.62
N GLU A 95 7.31 -8.23 8.37
CA GLU A 95 8.71 -8.19 7.97
C GLU A 95 9.54 -9.02 8.94
N LEU A 96 10.38 -9.91 8.41
CA LEU A 96 11.26 -10.76 9.22
C LEU A 96 12.70 -10.26 9.19
N GLY A 97 13.43 -10.54 10.26
CA GLY A 97 14.83 -10.16 10.39
C GLY A 97 15.77 -10.82 9.37
N ASN A 98 15.34 -11.87 8.68
CA ASN A 98 16.05 -12.47 7.54
C ASN A 98 15.86 -11.69 6.22
N GLY A 99 15.01 -10.64 6.22
CA GLY A 99 14.72 -9.79 5.08
C GLY A 99 13.51 -10.19 4.25
N GLU A 100 12.81 -11.26 4.58
CA GLU A 100 11.53 -11.62 3.95
C GLU A 100 10.40 -10.71 4.42
N SER A 101 9.46 -10.45 3.53
CA SER A 101 8.26 -9.66 3.82
C SER A 101 7.02 -10.34 3.26
N PHE A 102 5.92 -10.23 3.97
CA PHE A 102 4.64 -10.85 3.64
C PHE A 102 3.52 -9.85 3.83
N LEU A 103 2.50 -9.93 2.99
CA LEU A 103 1.25 -9.21 3.18
C LEU A 103 0.15 -10.19 3.61
N PHE A 104 -0.63 -9.80 4.57
CA PHE A 104 -1.83 -10.51 5.01
C PHE A 104 -3.04 -9.63 4.76
N ASP A 105 -3.89 -10.08 3.83
CA ASP A 105 -4.97 -9.33 3.21
C ASP A 105 -4.51 -8.08 2.43
N MET A 106 -5.32 -7.68 1.47
CA MET A 106 -5.14 -6.49 0.64
C MET A 106 -6.50 -5.85 0.41
N GLY A 107 -7.12 -5.42 1.50
CA GLY A 107 -8.42 -4.77 1.44
C GLY A 107 -8.35 -3.38 0.80
N THR A 108 -9.51 -2.87 0.39
CA THR A 108 -9.63 -1.60 -0.33
C THR A 108 -8.98 -0.43 0.41
N GLY A 109 -8.12 0.32 -0.29
CA GLY A 109 -7.35 1.47 0.21
C GLY A 109 -6.01 1.10 0.86
N SER A 110 -5.70 -0.20 0.99
CA SER A 110 -4.45 -0.64 1.63
C SER A 110 -3.20 -0.37 0.79
N THR A 111 -3.32 -0.35 -0.55
CA THR A 111 -2.19 0.01 -1.43
C THR A 111 -1.71 1.44 -1.23
N ASP A 112 -2.61 2.39 -0.98
CA ASP A 112 -2.23 3.78 -0.69
C ASP A 112 -1.44 3.86 0.63
N ARG A 113 -1.86 3.09 1.65
CA ARG A 113 -1.15 3.02 2.93
C ARG A 113 0.22 2.36 2.78
N LEU A 114 0.29 1.27 2.02
CA LEU A 114 1.53 0.59 1.72
C LEU A 114 2.50 1.51 0.98
N ALA A 115 2.05 2.21 -0.05
CA ALA A 115 2.86 3.17 -0.79
C ALA A 115 3.38 4.31 0.09
N GLY A 116 2.56 4.80 1.03
CA GLY A 116 2.95 5.82 2.00
C GLY A 116 4.07 5.40 2.96
N LEU A 117 4.36 4.11 3.08
CA LEU A 117 5.47 3.56 3.86
C LEU A 117 6.76 3.41 3.06
N GLU A 118 6.72 3.62 1.73
CA GLU A 118 7.86 3.44 0.82
C GLU A 118 8.55 2.07 0.99
N PRO A 119 7.82 0.94 0.91
CA PRO A 119 8.39 -0.38 1.13
C PRO A 119 9.37 -0.76 0.03
N ASP A 120 10.22 -1.73 0.30
CA ASP A 120 11.01 -2.41 -0.73
C ASP A 120 10.12 -3.41 -1.48
N TYR A 121 9.50 -2.97 -2.59
CA TYR A 121 8.60 -3.82 -3.38
C TYR A 121 9.26 -5.09 -3.91
N SER A 122 10.58 -5.13 -4.06
CA SER A 122 11.29 -6.34 -4.51
C SER A 122 11.12 -7.54 -3.57
N LYS A 123 10.72 -7.28 -2.32
CA LYS A 123 10.47 -8.29 -1.28
C LYS A 123 9.00 -8.62 -1.07
N LEU A 124 8.10 -7.90 -1.74
CA LEU A 124 6.66 -8.08 -1.59
C LEU A 124 6.12 -8.97 -2.71
N ASP A 125 6.58 -10.20 -2.73
CA ASP A 125 6.20 -11.21 -3.72
C ASP A 125 5.18 -12.24 -3.22
N LYS A 126 4.74 -12.13 -1.95
CA LYS A 126 3.80 -13.06 -1.32
C LYS A 126 2.70 -12.32 -0.57
N VAL A 127 1.46 -12.66 -0.87
CA VAL A 127 0.28 -12.17 -0.16
C VAL A 127 -0.62 -13.33 0.25
N PHE A 128 -1.09 -13.30 1.48
CA PHE A 128 -1.99 -14.29 2.07
C PHE A 128 -3.36 -13.65 2.25
N ILE A 129 -4.38 -14.18 1.59
CA ILE A 129 -5.74 -13.67 1.63
C ILE A 129 -6.57 -14.57 2.53
N SER A 130 -7.13 -14.00 3.59
CA SER A 130 -7.97 -14.73 4.54
C SER A 130 -9.29 -15.20 3.89
N HIS A 131 -9.91 -14.32 3.12
CA HIS A 131 -11.11 -14.59 2.32
C HIS A 131 -11.33 -13.49 1.27
N LEU A 132 -12.25 -13.72 0.31
CA LEU A 132 -12.34 -12.92 -0.90
C LEU A 132 -13.33 -11.74 -0.86
N HIS A 133 -13.74 -11.26 0.31
CA HIS A 133 -14.49 -10.01 0.41
C HIS A 133 -13.61 -8.81 0.03
N THR A 134 -14.23 -7.73 -0.44
CA THR A 134 -13.50 -6.54 -0.92
C THR A 134 -12.67 -5.86 0.16
N ASP A 135 -13.08 -5.95 1.42
CA ASP A 135 -12.33 -5.45 2.57
C ASP A 135 -11.10 -6.32 2.93
N HIS A 136 -10.87 -7.42 2.21
CA HIS A 136 -9.70 -8.30 2.35
C HIS A 136 -8.92 -8.53 1.05
N ALA A 137 -9.54 -8.39 -0.13
CA ALA A 137 -8.92 -8.65 -1.43
C ALA A 137 -9.10 -7.50 -2.46
N GLY A 138 -9.74 -6.40 -2.09
CA GLY A 138 -10.14 -5.33 -3.02
C GLY A 138 -8.99 -4.63 -3.73
N ASP A 139 -7.81 -4.55 -3.12
CA ASP A 139 -6.62 -3.92 -3.70
C ASP A 139 -5.61 -4.91 -4.28
N LEU A 140 -5.95 -6.20 -4.42
CA LEU A 140 -5.03 -7.21 -4.92
C LEU A 140 -4.49 -6.89 -6.31
N ALA A 141 -5.35 -6.41 -7.21
CA ALA A 141 -4.93 -6.01 -8.55
C ALA A 141 -3.96 -4.81 -8.52
N ALA A 142 -4.22 -3.83 -7.68
CA ALA A 142 -3.37 -2.65 -7.50
C ALA A 142 -2.00 -3.03 -6.91
N LEU A 143 -1.95 -3.96 -5.95
CA LEU A 143 -0.69 -4.53 -5.45
C LEU A 143 0.08 -5.25 -6.56
N TRP A 144 -0.60 -6.08 -7.36
CA TRP A 144 0.03 -6.85 -8.42
C TRP A 144 0.72 -5.95 -9.45
N VAL A 145 -0.04 -5.09 -10.12
CA VAL A 145 0.50 -4.22 -11.18
C VAL A 145 1.35 -3.09 -10.57
N GLY A 146 0.90 -2.47 -9.48
CA GLY A 146 1.65 -1.42 -8.80
C GLY A 146 2.98 -1.90 -8.25
N GLY A 147 3.03 -3.09 -7.67
CA GLY A 147 4.28 -3.71 -7.20
C GLY A 147 5.26 -3.96 -8.33
N TRP A 148 4.80 -4.45 -9.49
CA TRP A 148 5.63 -4.62 -10.68
C TRP A 148 6.27 -3.30 -11.15
N ILE A 149 5.46 -2.24 -11.23
CA ILE A 149 5.93 -0.90 -11.62
C ILE A 149 6.98 -0.37 -10.64
N ASN A 150 6.82 -0.68 -9.35
CA ASN A 150 7.67 -0.18 -8.28
C ASN A 150 8.84 -1.11 -7.89
N GLY A 151 9.15 -2.13 -8.71
CA GLY A 151 10.39 -2.90 -8.56
C GLY A 151 10.24 -4.36 -8.13
N ARG A 152 9.03 -4.88 -7.98
CA ARG A 152 8.82 -6.32 -7.82
C ARG A 152 8.92 -7.00 -9.18
N TYR A 153 10.08 -7.47 -9.55
CA TYR A 153 10.36 -8.10 -10.84
C TYR A 153 10.25 -9.63 -10.79
N THR A 154 9.64 -10.17 -9.75
CA THR A 154 9.27 -11.58 -9.59
C THR A 154 7.74 -11.73 -9.67
N PRO A 155 7.21 -12.94 -9.94
CA PRO A 155 5.77 -13.20 -9.86
C PRO A 155 5.20 -12.82 -8.49
N LEU A 156 3.95 -12.34 -8.45
CA LEU A 156 3.20 -12.20 -7.21
C LEU A 156 2.53 -13.54 -6.90
N HIS A 157 2.86 -14.13 -5.76
CA HIS A 157 2.24 -15.35 -5.25
C HIS A 157 1.10 -14.99 -4.30
N VAL A 158 -0.11 -15.41 -4.65
CA VAL A 158 -1.33 -15.17 -3.87
C VAL A 158 -1.76 -16.48 -3.23
N TYR A 159 -1.78 -16.52 -1.92
CA TYR A 159 -2.22 -17.67 -1.13
C TYR A 159 -3.59 -17.36 -0.53
N GLY A 160 -4.57 -18.24 -0.72
CA GLY A 160 -5.93 -18.01 -0.21
C GLY A 160 -6.81 -19.25 -0.23
N PRO A 161 -8.08 -19.13 0.18
CA PRO A 161 -8.99 -20.27 0.27
C PRO A 161 -9.38 -20.82 -1.10
N SER A 162 -9.61 -22.13 -1.17
CA SER A 162 -10.16 -22.81 -2.34
C SER A 162 -11.64 -22.52 -2.62
N GLY A 163 -12.31 -21.80 -1.70
CA GLY A 163 -13.74 -21.52 -1.79
C GLY A 163 -14.64 -22.72 -1.41
N SER A 164 -15.94 -22.46 -1.32
CA SER A 164 -16.96 -23.51 -1.12
C SER A 164 -17.26 -24.29 -2.42
N SER A 165 -16.89 -23.74 -3.56
CA SER A 165 -16.86 -24.38 -4.86
C SER A 165 -15.67 -23.84 -5.66
N PRO A 166 -15.18 -24.55 -6.70
CA PRO A 166 -14.02 -24.11 -7.47
C PRO A 166 -14.15 -22.70 -8.06
N GLU A 167 -15.37 -22.29 -8.44
CA GLU A 167 -15.67 -20.99 -9.05
C GLU A 167 -15.53 -19.82 -8.06
N LEU A 168 -15.56 -20.12 -6.76
CA LEU A 168 -15.49 -19.14 -5.67
C LEU A 168 -14.12 -19.14 -4.96
N GLY A 169 -13.13 -19.81 -5.53
CA GLY A 169 -11.80 -19.92 -4.98
C GLY A 169 -10.85 -18.79 -5.41
N THR A 170 -9.73 -18.71 -4.73
CA THR A 170 -8.66 -17.73 -4.98
C THR A 170 -8.11 -17.85 -6.40
N LYS A 171 -8.01 -19.07 -6.93
CA LYS A 171 -7.49 -19.30 -8.29
C LYS A 171 -8.36 -18.61 -9.33
N VAL A 172 -9.66 -18.85 -9.30
CA VAL A 172 -10.61 -18.23 -10.25
C VAL A 172 -10.66 -16.71 -10.05
N HIS A 173 -10.63 -16.25 -8.81
CA HIS A 173 -10.54 -14.81 -8.53
C HIS A 173 -9.30 -14.16 -9.16
N VAL A 174 -8.13 -14.77 -9.03
CA VAL A 174 -6.88 -14.29 -9.64
C VAL A 174 -6.92 -14.38 -11.17
N ASP A 175 -7.51 -15.43 -11.75
CA ASP A 175 -7.68 -15.57 -13.20
C ASP A 175 -8.54 -14.44 -13.76
N HIS A 176 -9.65 -14.08 -13.11
CA HIS A 176 -10.49 -12.94 -13.50
C HIS A 176 -9.79 -11.58 -13.32
N ILE A 177 -9.01 -11.40 -12.27
CA ILE A 177 -8.17 -10.21 -12.12
C ILE A 177 -7.20 -10.09 -13.30
N ARG A 178 -6.54 -11.18 -13.68
CA ARG A 178 -5.61 -11.20 -14.82
C ARG A 178 -6.29 -10.80 -16.12
N GLU A 179 -7.48 -11.31 -16.37
CA GLU A 179 -8.29 -10.96 -17.55
C GLU A 179 -8.70 -9.49 -17.53
N ALA A 180 -9.22 -9.01 -16.41
CA ALA A 180 -9.68 -7.62 -16.27
C ALA A 180 -8.55 -6.60 -16.46
N TRP A 181 -7.31 -6.95 -16.09
CA TRP A 181 -6.15 -6.08 -16.16
C TRP A 181 -5.20 -6.41 -17.33
N ALA A 182 -5.65 -7.24 -18.28
CA ALA A 182 -4.83 -7.67 -19.43
C ALA A 182 -4.27 -6.49 -20.25
N TRP A 183 -5.03 -5.42 -20.41
CA TRP A 183 -4.56 -4.22 -21.11
C TRP A 183 -3.35 -3.58 -20.41
N ASP A 184 -3.41 -3.40 -19.09
CA ASP A 184 -2.33 -2.77 -18.32
C ASP A 184 -1.06 -3.62 -18.41
N VAL A 185 -1.18 -4.91 -18.16
CA VAL A 185 -0.05 -5.84 -18.22
C VAL A 185 0.56 -5.90 -19.62
N THR A 186 -0.27 -6.02 -20.67
CA THR A 186 0.21 -6.11 -22.05
C THR A 186 0.91 -4.83 -22.49
N SER A 187 0.40 -3.66 -22.10
CA SER A 187 0.99 -2.37 -22.46
C SER A 187 2.36 -2.12 -21.84
N ARG A 188 2.71 -2.82 -20.74
CA ARG A 188 4.00 -2.72 -20.04
C ARG A 188 4.96 -3.86 -20.37
N ALA A 189 4.47 -4.94 -20.94
CA ALA A 189 5.28 -6.08 -21.33
C ALA A 189 6.41 -5.65 -22.28
N GLY A 190 7.62 -6.14 -22.04
CA GLY A 190 8.82 -5.75 -22.80
C GLY A 190 9.46 -4.41 -22.39
N THR A 191 8.77 -3.55 -21.66
CA THR A 191 9.34 -2.34 -21.05
C THR A 191 9.85 -2.64 -19.63
N LEU A 192 9.11 -3.46 -18.90
CA LEU A 192 9.47 -3.96 -17.57
C LEU A 192 9.81 -5.46 -17.67
N PRO A 193 10.59 -6.02 -16.74
CA PRO A 193 10.85 -7.46 -16.67
C PRO A 193 9.54 -8.25 -16.59
N ASN A 194 9.27 -9.13 -17.57
CA ASN A 194 7.99 -9.79 -17.74
C ASN A 194 7.55 -10.63 -16.52
N ALA A 195 8.49 -11.23 -15.80
CA ALA A 195 8.17 -12.04 -14.63
C ALA A 195 7.40 -11.25 -13.53
N GLY A 196 7.65 -9.95 -13.39
CA GLY A 196 6.90 -9.12 -12.46
C GLY A 196 5.42 -8.91 -12.86
N GLY A 197 5.10 -9.09 -14.14
CA GLY A 197 3.72 -9.09 -14.64
C GLY A 197 2.97 -10.41 -14.41
N GLU A 198 3.62 -11.42 -13.84
CA GLU A 198 2.97 -12.69 -13.51
C GLU A 198 2.30 -12.64 -12.12
N ILE A 199 1.15 -13.31 -12.01
CA ILE A 199 0.45 -13.53 -10.75
C ILE A 199 0.06 -15.00 -10.66
N VAL A 200 0.36 -15.65 -9.54
CA VAL A 200 0.21 -17.09 -9.34
C VAL A 200 -0.64 -17.34 -8.09
N ALA A 201 -1.76 -18.04 -8.24
CA ALA A 201 -2.61 -18.41 -7.13
C ALA A 201 -2.23 -19.77 -6.53
N HIS A 202 -2.24 -19.83 -5.20
CA HIS A 202 -2.06 -21.03 -4.39
C HIS A 202 -3.27 -21.16 -3.46
N GLU A 203 -4.00 -22.28 -3.55
CA GLU A 203 -5.19 -22.48 -2.76
C GLU A 203 -4.95 -23.40 -1.58
N PHE A 204 -5.49 -23.01 -0.41
CA PHE A 204 -5.60 -23.86 0.75
C PHE A 204 -6.96 -24.57 0.74
N ASP A 205 -6.93 -25.88 0.69
CA ASP A 205 -8.13 -26.72 0.81
C ASP A 205 -8.41 -27.04 2.28
N PHE A 206 -9.24 -26.22 2.90
CA PHE A 206 -9.59 -26.38 4.31
C PHE A 206 -10.39 -27.67 4.62
N SER A 207 -10.94 -28.32 3.60
CA SER A 207 -11.58 -29.64 3.79
C SER A 207 -10.58 -30.74 4.14
N LYS A 208 -9.30 -30.50 3.85
CA LYS A 208 -8.18 -31.42 4.08
C LYS A 208 -7.25 -30.95 5.19
N THR A 209 -7.66 -29.97 5.98
CA THR A 209 -6.79 -29.40 7.01
C THR A 209 -6.47 -30.46 8.05
N ALA A 210 -5.23 -30.92 8.04
CA ALA A 210 -4.65 -31.57 9.22
C ALA A 210 -4.41 -30.48 10.26
N VAL A 211 -4.95 -30.64 11.46
CA VAL A 211 -4.51 -29.87 12.62
C VAL A 211 -3.05 -30.26 12.84
N ILE A 212 -2.15 -29.29 12.69
CA ILE A 212 -0.74 -29.46 13.00
C ILE A 212 -0.55 -29.35 14.50
#